data_97dbd06fe9e015bef2f4a36506b0d3e0
#
_entry.id   97dbd06fe9e015bef2f4a36506b0d3e0
#
_cell.length_a   1.000
_cell.length_b   1.000
_cell.length_c   1.000
_cell.angle_alpha   90.00
_cell.angle_beta   90.00
_cell.angle_gamma   90.00
#
_symmetry.space_group_name_H-M   'P 1'
#
loop_
_entity.id
_entity.type
_entity.pdbx_description
1 polymer ?
#
loop_
_entity_poly.entity_id
_entity_poly.type
_entity_poly.pdbx_seq_one_letter_code
_entity_poly.pdbx_strand_id
1 'polypeptide(L)'
;MKKKVLSLLLTLCLAMTFVPMAAFAAEAPLFGGGTGTQQDPWLITSQADLIALAEFLNSGNAETFDTENVGVGNCHGYYFKQTADIDLTGVTWEPIGYSGNYYFAGNYDGDGHTISNATSTGKNDADGFATAGIFGWVAFGSVENLHVKNANFVATSHNEYSYVGGIA
;
A
#
# COMPACT_ATOMS: atom_id res chain seq x y z
N MET A 1 -50.33 30.66 -31.04
CA MET A 1 -48.88 30.54 -30.96
C MET A 1 -48.37 30.24 -29.53
N LYS A 2 -48.93 30.83 -28.49
CA LYS A 2 -48.47 30.63 -27.08
C LYS A 2 -48.60 29.19 -26.56
N LYS A 3 -49.63 28.43 -26.97
CA LYS A 3 -49.84 27.02 -26.53
C LYS A 3 -48.81 26.04 -27.12
N LYS A 4 -48.31 26.26 -28.35
CA LYS A 4 -47.28 25.41 -28.98
C LYS A 4 -45.89 25.60 -28.38
N VAL A 5 -45.57 26.82 -27.94
CA VAL A 5 -44.30 27.14 -27.30
C VAL A 5 -44.24 26.51 -25.90
N LEU A 6 -45.35 26.51 -25.16
CA LEU A 6 -45.44 25.92 -23.84
C LEU A 6 -45.30 24.38 -23.89
N SER A 7 -45.85 23.74 -24.91
CA SER A 7 -45.71 22.30 -25.11
C SER A 7 -44.27 21.89 -25.49
N LEU A 8 -43.57 22.71 -26.26
CA LEU A 8 -42.17 22.47 -26.64
C LEU A 8 -41.24 22.65 -25.47
N LEU A 9 -41.49 23.63 -24.58
CA LEU A 9 -40.72 23.82 -23.35
C LEU A 9 -40.92 22.68 -22.33
N LEU A 10 -42.14 22.15 -22.23
CA LEU A 10 -42.45 21.03 -21.30
C LEU A 10 -41.80 19.72 -21.78
N THR A 11 -41.76 19.47 -23.10
CA THR A 11 -41.09 18.29 -23.67
C THR A 11 -39.56 18.40 -23.56
N LEU A 12 -39.00 19.60 -23.65
CA LEU A 12 -37.56 19.80 -23.49
C LEU A 12 -37.09 19.61 -22.02
N CYS A 13 -37.92 20.04 -21.05
CA CYS A 13 -37.64 19.78 -19.63
C CYS A 13 -37.75 18.30 -19.27
N LEU A 14 -38.62 17.52 -19.88
CA LEU A 14 -38.76 16.07 -19.61
C LEU A 14 -37.62 15.27 -20.24
N ALA A 15 -37.00 15.74 -21.31
CA ALA A 15 -35.88 15.07 -21.97
C ALA A 15 -34.56 15.23 -21.21
N MET A 16 -34.46 16.20 -20.29
CA MET A 16 -33.25 16.39 -19.46
C MET A 16 -33.18 15.51 -18.20
N THR A 17 -34.25 14.78 -17.90
CA THR A 17 -34.28 13.95 -16.68
C THR A 17 -33.76 12.52 -16.86
N PHE A 18 -33.39 12.13 -18.10
CA PHE A 18 -32.74 10.84 -18.37
C PHE A 18 -31.30 11.03 -18.85
N VAL A 19 -30.50 11.80 -18.14
CA VAL A 19 -29.06 11.55 -18.17
C VAL A 19 -28.86 10.28 -17.36
N PRO A 20 -28.44 9.14 -17.98
CA PRO A 20 -28.03 8.02 -17.20
C PRO A 20 -26.92 8.55 -16.30
N MET A 21 -27.14 8.58 -15.00
CA MET A 21 -26.08 8.75 -14.05
C MET A 21 -25.16 7.56 -14.34
N ALA A 22 -24.11 7.80 -15.13
CA ALA A 22 -23.04 6.84 -15.28
C ALA A 22 -22.65 6.51 -13.84
N ALA A 23 -22.94 5.30 -13.41
CA ALA A 23 -22.43 4.82 -12.14
C ALA A 23 -20.92 4.97 -12.30
N PHE A 24 -20.35 5.96 -11.63
CA PHE A 24 -18.92 5.97 -11.40
C PHE A 24 -18.67 4.65 -10.70
N ALA A 25 -18.10 3.70 -11.43
CA ALA A 25 -17.53 2.53 -10.79
C ALA A 25 -16.54 3.12 -9.79
N ALA A 26 -16.82 2.98 -8.50
CA ALA A 26 -15.85 3.32 -7.48
C ALA A 26 -14.58 2.55 -7.86
N GLU A 27 -13.46 3.25 -8.00
CA GLU A 27 -12.18 2.57 -8.18
C GLU A 27 -12.05 1.55 -7.06
N ALA A 28 -11.58 0.35 -7.41
CA ALA A 28 -11.34 -0.67 -6.39
C ALA A 28 -10.40 -0.07 -5.33
N PRO A 29 -10.66 -0.31 -4.05
CA PRO A 29 -9.77 0.21 -3.00
C PRO A 29 -8.36 -0.31 -3.24
N LEU A 30 -7.38 0.52 -2.94
CA LEU A 30 -5.97 0.23 -3.19
C LEU A 30 -5.49 -1.04 -2.45
N PHE A 31 -6.09 -1.29 -1.28
CA PHE A 31 -5.87 -2.47 -0.43
C PHE A 31 -7.23 -3.06 -0.03
N GLY A 32 -7.33 -3.75 1.08
CA GLY A 32 -8.58 -4.33 1.58
C GLY A 32 -9.63 -3.29 2.01
N GLY A 33 -9.34 -1.99 1.90
CA GLY A 33 -10.21 -0.87 2.22
C GLY A 33 -9.51 0.22 3.03
N GLY A 34 -10.27 1.22 3.48
CA GLY A 34 -9.77 2.38 4.21
C GLY A 34 -9.30 3.51 3.29
N THR A 35 -8.85 4.60 3.90
CA THR A 35 -8.37 5.81 3.22
C THR A 35 -6.93 6.18 3.58
N GLY A 36 -6.28 5.38 4.44
CA GLY A 36 -4.90 5.58 4.87
C GLY A 36 -4.73 6.65 5.96
N THR A 37 -5.81 7.19 6.50
CA THR A 37 -5.76 8.11 7.63
C THR A 37 -5.66 7.36 8.95
N GLN A 38 -5.29 8.05 10.04
CA GLN A 38 -5.24 7.43 11.36
C GLN A 38 -6.61 6.91 11.83
N GLN A 39 -7.70 7.57 11.44
CA GLN A 39 -9.07 7.20 11.81
C GLN A 39 -9.65 6.11 10.91
N ASP A 40 -9.13 5.98 9.69
CA ASP A 40 -9.55 5.03 8.68
C ASP A 40 -8.33 4.49 7.94
N PRO A 41 -7.49 3.63 8.60
CA PRO A 41 -6.26 3.12 8.02
C PRO A 41 -6.53 2.22 6.82
N TRP A 42 -5.58 2.14 5.90
CA TRP A 42 -5.62 1.11 4.86
C TRP A 42 -5.52 -0.28 5.47
N LEU A 43 -6.43 -1.16 5.04
CA LEU A 43 -6.55 -2.49 5.59
C LEU A 43 -5.71 -3.50 4.80
N ILE A 44 -4.85 -4.20 5.49
CA ILE A 44 -4.08 -5.33 4.97
C ILE A 44 -4.78 -6.60 5.44
N THR A 45 -5.64 -7.13 4.57
CA THR A 45 -6.57 -8.22 4.88
C THR A 45 -6.10 -9.57 4.36
N SER A 46 -5.10 -9.56 3.46
CA SER A 46 -4.68 -10.73 2.71
C SER A 46 -3.21 -10.68 2.30
N GLN A 47 -2.70 -11.82 1.85
CA GLN A 47 -1.39 -11.93 1.20
C GLN A 47 -1.27 -10.96 0.02
N ALA A 48 -2.34 -10.83 -0.77
CA ALA A 48 -2.35 -9.93 -1.93
C ALA A 48 -2.20 -8.47 -1.53
N ASP A 49 -2.86 -8.02 -0.46
CA ASP A 49 -2.73 -6.64 0.02
C ASP A 49 -1.31 -6.36 0.54
N LEU A 50 -0.70 -7.32 1.23
CA LEU A 50 0.66 -7.16 1.74
C LEU A 50 1.69 -7.10 0.58
N ILE A 51 1.51 -7.93 -0.44
CA ILE A 51 2.32 -7.89 -1.67
C ILE A 51 2.12 -6.55 -2.38
N ALA A 52 0.87 -6.09 -2.52
CA ALA A 52 0.56 -4.82 -3.13
C ALA A 52 1.23 -3.64 -2.39
N LEU A 53 1.30 -3.68 -1.05
CA LEU A 53 2.01 -2.67 -0.28
C LEU A 53 3.52 -2.67 -0.59
N ALA A 54 4.14 -3.84 -0.67
CA ALA A 54 5.55 -3.96 -1.03
C ALA A 54 5.82 -3.43 -2.46
N GLU A 55 5.01 -3.83 -3.44
CA GLU A 55 5.10 -3.37 -4.82
C GLU A 55 4.86 -1.86 -4.94
N PHE A 56 3.84 -1.36 -4.26
CA PHE A 56 3.49 0.07 -4.24
C PHE A 56 4.68 0.92 -3.79
N LEU A 57 5.30 0.55 -2.66
CA LEU A 57 6.45 1.28 -2.13
C LEU A 57 7.70 1.09 -3.01
N ASN A 58 8.01 -0.14 -3.36
CA ASN A 58 9.25 -0.51 -4.04
C ASN A 58 9.30 -0.08 -5.51
N SER A 59 8.15 0.20 -6.14
CA SER A 59 8.07 0.74 -7.50
C SER A 59 8.21 2.25 -7.58
N GLY A 60 8.28 2.95 -6.44
CA GLY A 60 8.29 4.41 -6.39
C GLY A 60 6.90 5.05 -6.59
N ASN A 61 5.84 4.26 -6.74
CA ASN A 61 4.47 4.77 -6.91
C ASN A 61 3.94 5.48 -5.65
N ALA A 62 4.59 5.24 -4.50
CA ALA A 62 4.28 5.95 -3.27
C ALA A 62 4.50 7.48 -3.37
N GLU A 63 5.24 7.95 -4.37
CA GLU A 63 5.45 9.37 -4.64
C GLU A 63 4.17 10.12 -5.07
N THR A 64 3.12 9.42 -5.46
CA THR A 64 1.91 10.03 -6.01
C THR A 64 0.90 10.49 -4.96
N PHE A 65 1.09 10.15 -3.68
CA PHE A 65 0.06 10.33 -2.64
C PHE A 65 0.11 11.63 -1.85
N ASP A 66 1.25 12.31 -1.79
CA ASP A 66 1.32 13.60 -1.09
C ASP A 66 2.24 14.56 -1.83
N THR A 67 1.64 15.54 -2.53
CA THR A 67 2.37 16.58 -3.25
C THR A 67 2.68 17.82 -2.40
N GLU A 68 2.21 17.87 -1.16
CA GLU A 68 2.34 19.08 -0.32
C GLU A 68 3.37 18.97 0.80
N ASN A 69 3.91 17.77 1.09
CA ASN A 69 4.88 17.57 2.18
C ASN A 69 6.23 17.02 1.70
N VAL A 70 7.27 17.68 2.08
CA VAL A 70 8.67 17.34 1.81
C VAL A 70 9.05 16.04 2.52
N GLY A 71 9.34 15.01 1.76
CA GLY A 71 9.61 13.66 2.28
C GLY A 71 8.69 12.62 1.67
N VAL A 72 8.05 12.97 0.64
CA VAL A 72 7.02 12.32 -0.15
C VAL A 72 7.54 11.08 -0.82
N GLY A 73 6.80 10.02 -0.78
CA GLY A 73 7.08 8.86 -1.56
C GLY A 73 7.26 7.58 -0.75
N ASN A 74 7.32 7.62 0.54
CA ASN A 74 7.61 6.43 1.34
C ASN A 74 6.49 6.11 2.33
N CYS A 75 5.24 6.40 1.95
CA CYS A 75 4.05 6.25 2.80
C CYS A 75 4.05 7.16 4.03
N HIS A 76 4.83 8.24 4.07
CA HIS A 76 4.89 9.14 5.21
C HIS A 76 3.50 9.71 5.57
N GLY A 77 3.11 9.60 6.84
CA GLY A 77 1.82 10.06 7.34
C GLY A 77 0.65 9.12 7.08
N TYR A 78 0.84 8.03 6.34
CA TYR A 78 -0.19 7.02 6.14
C TYR A 78 -0.20 5.95 7.22
N TYR A 79 -1.38 5.40 7.44
CA TYR A 79 -1.66 4.37 8.42
C TYR A 79 -2.16 3.11 7.74
N PHE A 80 -1.61 1.98 8.16
CA PHE A 80 -1.94 0.64 7.69
C PHE A 80 -2.31 -0.22 8.89
N LYS A 81 -3.32 -1.05 8.74
CA LYS A 81 -3.76 -1.97 9.78
C LYS A 81 -3.92 -3.38 9.21
N GLN A 82 -3.19 -4.34 9.76
CA GLN A 82 -3.42 -5.75 9.45
C GLN A 82 -4.68 -6.23 10.16
N THR A 83 -5.53 -7.01 9.48
CA THR A 83 -6.82 -7.47 10.03
C THR A 83 -6.98 -8.98 10.00
N ALA A 84 -5.94 -9.70 9.55
CA ALA A 84 -5.92 -11.16 9.53
C ALA A 84 -4.48 -11.68 9.57
N ASP A 85 -4.29 -12.91 10.00
CA ASP A 85 -3.02 -13.61 9.83
C ASP A 85 -2.72 -13.83 8.35
N ILE A 86 -1.47 -13.62 7.94
CA ILE A 86 -1.04 -13.72 6.54
C ILE A 86 -0.01 -14.82 6.40
N ASP A 87 -0.28 -15.76 5.51
CA ASP A 87 0.64 -16.83 5.16
C ASP A 87 1.32 -16.53 3.81
N LEU A 88 2.66 -16.46 3.81
CA LEU A 88 3.48 -16.20 2.62
C LEU A 88 4.07 -17.49 2.03
N THR A 89 3.49 -18.66 2.34
CA THR A 89 3.93 -19.91 1.74
C THR A 89 3.93 -19.86 0.20
N GLY A 90 5.05 -20.16 -0.39
CA GLY A 90 5.22 -20.15 -1.85
C GLY A 90 5.46 -18.78 -2.48
N VAL A 91 5.50 -17.72 -1.69
CA VAL A 91 5.86 -16.38 -2.13
C VAL A 91 7.35 -16.14 -1.96
N THR A 92 8.02 -15.69 -3.02
CA THR A 92 9.35 -15.09 -2.89
C THR A 92 9.15 -13.65 -2.42
N TRP A 93 9.41 -13.42 -1.13
CA TRP A 93 9.12 -12.15 -0.49
C TRP A 93 10.20 -11.12 -0.81
N GLU A 94 9.79 -9.94 -1.28
CA GLU A 94 10.63 -8.75 -1.33
C GLU A 94 10.31 -7.85 -0.13
N PRO A 95 11.30 -7.36 0.61
CA PRO A 95 11.05 -6.50 1.78
C PRO A 95 10.29 -5.23 1.40
N ILE A 96 9.36 -4.80 2.26
CA ILE A 96 8.71 -3.50 2.14
C ILE A 96 9.75 -2.42 2.43
N GLY A 97 10.14 -1.65 1.40
CA GLY A 97 11.21 -0.67 1.50
C GLY A 97 12.59 -1.32 1.66
N TYR A 98 13.45 -1.24 0.67
CA TYR A 98 14.73 -1.97 0.68
C TYR A 98 15.95 -1.06 0.52
N SER A 99 15.77 0.25 0.46
CA SER A 99 16.88 1.20 0.21
C SER A 99 16.63 2.56 0.83
N GLY A 100 17.65 3.40 0.82
CA GLY A 100 17.52 4.79 1.25
C GLY A 100 16.57 5.64 0.39
N ASN A 101 16.22 5.19 -0.82
CA ASN A 101 15.22 5.83 -1.68
C ASN A 101 13.82 5.21 -1.49
N TYR A 102 13.76 3.95 -1.09
CA TYR A 102 12.53 3.18 -0.91
C TYR A 102 12.51 2.63 0.52
N TYR A 103 12.30 3.49 1.51
CA TYR A 103 12.12 3.12 2.90
C TYR A 103 10.65 3.27 3.31
N PHE A 104 10.21 2.51 4.26
CA PHE A 104 8.87 2.65 4.80
C PHE A 104 8.82 3.76 5.85
N ALA A 105 8.01 4.79 5.62
CA ALA A 105 7.81 5.93 6.52
C ALA A 105 6.37 6.01 7.06
N GLY A 106 5.52 5.01 6.76
CA GLY A 106 4.16 4.93 7.27
C GLY A 106 4.08 4.37 8.68
N ASN A 107 2.86 4.23 9.18
CA ASN A 107 2.56 3.61 10.46
C ASN A 107 1.81 2.31 10.20
N TYR A 108 2.45 1.18 10.51
CA TYR A 108 1.88 -0.16 10.31
C TYR A 108 1.54 -0.78 11.66
N ASP A 109 0.26 -1.03 11.89
CA ASP A 109 -0.24 -1.75 13.06
C ASP A 109 -0.60 -3.18 12.66
N GLY A 110 0.16 -4.15 13.16
CA GLY A 110 -0.12 -5.57 12.98
C GLY A 110 -1.37 -6.07 13.72
N ASP A 111 -1.93 -5.26 14.64
CA ASP A 111 -3.12 -5.56 15.45
C ASP A 111 -3.05 -6.94 16.17
N GLY A 112 -1.84 -7.40 16.48
CA GLY A 112 -1.58 -8.71 17.09
C GLY A 112 -1.62 -9.89 16.11
N HIS A 113 -1.77 -9.64 14.81
CA HIS A 113 -1.75 -10.68 13.77
C HIS A 113 -0.33 -11.12 13.40
N THR A 114 -0.26 -12.27 12.77
CA THR A 114 0.99 -12.94 12.38
C THR A 114 1.19 -12.90 10.87
N ILE A 115 2.42 -12.61 10.43
CA ILE A 115 2.91 -12.94 9.09
C ILE A 115 3.78 -14.18 9.22
N SER A 116 3.49 -15.22 8.45
CA SER A 116 4.17 -16.51 8.54
C SER A 116 4.76 -16.97 7.22
N ASN A 117 5.77 -17.87 7.33
CA ASN A 117 6.40 -18.59 6.22
C ASN A 117 7.04 -17.68 5.15
N ALA A 118 7.41 -16.45 5.53
CA ALA A 118 8.11 -15.53 4.63
C ALA A 118 9.50 -16.07 4.27
N THR A 119 9.82 -16.11 2.99
CA THR A 119 11.15 -16.47 2.49
C THR A 119 11.66 -15.36 1.58
N SER A 120 12.81 -14.78 1.92
CA SER A 120 13.46 -13.74 1.14
C SER A 120 14.94 -14.03 0.97
N THR A 121 15.44 -13.81 -0.23
CA THR A 121 16.89 -13.84 -0.53
C THR A 121 17.52 -12.44 -0.44
N GLY A 122 16.76 -11.47 0.07
CA GLY A 122 17.14 -10.07 0.16
C GLY A 122 16.98 -9.32 -1.16
N LYS A 123 16.96 -8.01 -1.04
CA LYS A 123 16.94 -7.08 -2.17
C LYS A 123 18.17 -6.19 -2.09
N ASN A 124 18.88 -6.05 -3.19
CA ASN A 124 19.99 -5.11 -3.30
C ASN A 124 19.47 -3.76 -3.81
N ASP A 125 19.94 -2.69 -3.20
CA ASP A 125 19.73 -1.34 -3.72
C ASP A 125 20.76 -0.98 -4.81
N ALA A 126 20.69 0.27 -5.29
CA ALA A 126 21.59 0.77 -6.35
C ALA A 126 23.07 0.82 -5.91
N ASP A 127 23.33 0.96 -4.61
CA ASP A 127 24.66 1.01 -4.02
C ASP A 127 25.19 -0.39 -3.67
N GLY A 128 24.36 -1.43 -3.87
CA GLY A 128 24.70 -2.82 -3.65
C GLY A 128 24.54 -3.30 -2.21
N PHE A 129 23.92 -2.51 -1.31
CA PHE A 129 23.52 -2.97 0.02
C PHE A 129 22.33 -3.90 -0.09
N ALA A 130 22.35 -5.00 0.65
CA ALA A 130 21.26 -5.96 0.67
C ALA A 130 20.43 -5.85 1.96
N THR A 131 19.11 -5.86 1.83
CA THR A 131 18.20 -5.93 2.98
C THR A 131 17.27 -7.12 2.89
N ALA A 132 16.95 -7.75 4.01
CA ALA A 132 15.97 -8.82 4.10
C ALA A 132 15.21 -8.74 5.43
N GLY A 133 13.89 -8.89 5.38
CA GLY A 133 12.96 -8.81 6.50
C GLY A 133 11.54 -8.77 5.96
N ILE A 134 10.54 -8.60 6.81
CA ILE A 134 9.20 -8.20 6.34
C ILE A 134 9.29 -6.77 5.80
N PHE A 135 9.85 -5.87 6.59
CA PHE A 135 10.31 -4.55 6.14
C PHE A 135 11.83 -4.60 5.96
N GLY A 136 12.34 -3.91 4.97
CA GLY A 136 13.77 -3.83 4.72
C GLY A 136 14.41 -2.63 5.40
N TRP A 137 13.75 -1.48 5.31
CA TRP A 137 14.20 -0.23 5.92
C TRP A 137 12.99 0.57 6.39
N VAL A 138 12.92 0.85 7.68
CA VAL A 138 11.89 1.69 8.29
C VAL A 138 12.56 2.99 8.79
N ALA A 139 12.06 4.14 8.33
CA ALA A 139 12.53 5.45 8.76
C ALA A 139 11.37 6.42 8.82
N PHE A 140 11.32 7.22 9.87
CA PHE A 140 10.25 8.23 10.11
C PHE A 140 8.83 7.67 10.25
N GLY A 141 8.69 6.35 10.37
CA GLY A 141 7.44 5.63 10.56
C GLY A 141 7.53 4.65 11.71
N SER A 142 6.51 3.81 11.87
CA SER A 142 6.44 2.77 12.89
C SER A 142 5.94 1.45 12.34
N VAL A 143 6.39 0.35 12.96
CA VAL A 143 5.81 -0.98 12.82
C VAL A 143 5.57 -1.51 14.22
N GLU A 144 4.32 -1.80 14.55
CA GLU A 144 3.94 -2.22 15.90
C GLU A 144 2.95 -3.38 15.88
N ASN A 145 2.84 -4.08 17.01
CA ASN A 145 1.88 -5.17 17.23
C ASN A 145 1.94 -6.27 16.16
N LEU A 146 3.08 -6.47 15.50
CA LEU A 146 3.28 -7.45 14.44
C LEU A 146 4.02 -8.68 14.97
N HIS A 147 3.52 -9.87 14.65
CA HIS A 147 4.21 -11.13 14.89
C HIS A 147 4.74 -11.70 13.57
N VAL A 148 5.96 -12.26 13.62
CA VAL A 148 6.56 -12.97 12.48
C VAL A 148 6.90 -14.38 12.92
N LYS A 149 6.52 -15.39 12.11
CA LYS A 149 6.70 -16.81 12.41
C LYS A 149 7.22 -17.57 11.21
N ASN A 150 8.13 -18.53 11.47
CA ASN A 150 8.70 -19.42 10.45
C ASN A 150 9.30 -18.66 9.26
N ALA A 151 9.93 -17.51 9.49
CA ALA A 151 10.57 -16.74 8.43
C ALA A 151 11.98 -17.24 8.15
N ASN A 152 12.40 -17.19 6.89
CA ASN A 152 13.75 -17.48 6.45
C ASN A 152 14.28 -16.32 5.59
N PHE A 153 15.05 -15.44 6.20
CA PHE A 153 15.61 -14.26 5.56
C PHE A 153 17.12 -14.42 5.38
N VAL A 154 17.55 -14.30 4.14
CA VAL A 154 18.97 -14.32 3.75
C VAL A 154 19.22 -13.10 2.88
N ALA A 155 20.28 -12.35 3.14
CA ALA A 155 20.68 -11.24 2.29
C ALA A 155 22.14 -11.45 1.87
N THR A 156 22.38 -11.31 0.57
CA THR A 156 23.72 -11.33 0.00
C THR A 156 23.94 -10.02 -0.74
N SER A 157 24.78 -9.15 -0.20
CA SER A 157 25.09 -7.87 -0.81
C SER A 157 26.12 -8.04 -1.93
N HIS A 158 26.06 -7.13 -2.90
CA HIS A 158 27.12 -6.93 -3.88
C HIS A 158 28.23 -5.98 -3.35
N ASN A 159 27.99 -5.40 -2.19
CA ASN A 159 28.88 -4.54 -1.44
C ASN A 159 29.22 -5.18 -0.08
N GLU A 160 29.85 -4.44 0.84
CA GLU A 160 30.33 -4.99 2.12
C GLU A 160 29.24 -5.23 3.16
N TYR A 161 28.01 -4.67 2.99
CA TYR A 161 27.01 -4.65 4.03
C TYR A 161 25.71 -5.34 3.62
N SER A 162 25.22 -6.17 4.52
CA SER A 162 23.89 -6.79 4.45
C SER A 162 23.15 -6.57 5.78
N TYR A 163 21.88 -6.24 5.70
CA TYR A 163 21.01 -6.01 6.85
C TYR A 163 19.90 -7.05 6.83
N VAL A 164 19.78 -7.82 7.91
CA VAL A 164 18.78 -8.88 8.03
C VAL A 164 18.10 -8.76 9.37
N GLY A 165 16.79 -8.59 9.35
CA GLY A 165 15.94 -8.55 10.53
C GLY A 165 14.71 -9.44 10.37
N GLY A 166 14.04 -9.77 11.49
CA GLY A 166 12.77 -10.49 11.43
C GLY A 166 11.63 -9.59 10.96
N ILE A 167 11.60 -8.36 11.46
CA ILE A 167 10.60 -7.35 11.10
C ILE A 167 11.24 -6.28 10.23
N ALA A 168 12.33 -5.70 10.66
CA ALA A 168 13.11 -4.70 9.93
C ALA A 168 14.59 -4.81 10.33
#